data_fcee7785966f65ae72c279ad36db7ccf
#
_entry.id   fcee7785966f65ae72c279ad36db7ccf
#
_cell.length_a   1.000
_cell.length_b   1.000
_cell.length_c   1.000
_cell.angle_alpha   90.00
_cell.angle_beta   90.00
_cell.angle_gamma   90.00
#
_symmetry.space_group_name_H-M   'P 1'
#
loop_
_entity.id
_entity.type
_entity.pdbx_description
1 polymer ?
#
loop_
_entity_poly.entity_id
_entity_poly.type
_entity_poly.pdbx_seq_one_letter_code
_entity_poly.pdbx_strand_id
1 'polypeptide(L)'
;MLPEHAPFTSDQRTALDSLLAGFNPVQRGWLSGFLAASGTAVAPAAAPVSAGKLTVLYGTESGNSEVLADRAVKAAKKRGFQAVMKNMSEISLSELAKSTKLLVIVSTWGDGEPPETAISFYKEFMNSSHSLSDLRFSVCGLGDTAYEKFCQIGKDLDARLEQLGATRVFARQDCDVDYEDAFAGWLESALSALAPASAVAVIETAATAYATSVEYGKKNPFPAETVDKVVLNGEGSAKETLHFEFSLAASGLSYEPGDALAVIPVNAPEMVRDIIQAAKLTGNEEVEVKAVGRKLLADALREDYDITALSRAVLTKLAEASNSAALRELLAEDAKERLKEFSSGREIIDAIVEFAPNGLSADALTGIFRKLPPRLYSIASSPLAHADEVHLTVSAVRYDSHGRKRNGVCSTYLADLVKTGDSVQIFVQPNKNFRLPADASIPIIMVGPGTGIAPFRAFVEHRAALGSPGKNWLFFGDQHYTYDFLYQLEWQESLKDGTLTRLDVAFSRDQPEKIYVQHRMLQQAKDLYQWLEEGAHFYVCGDAARMAHDVHEALISIVESQAGISREAAEAYVENLKKTKRYQRDVY
;
A
#
# COMPACT_ATOMS: atom_id res chain seq x y z
N MET A 1 -44.41 30.12 17.06
CA MET A 1 -44.70 31.51 16.64
C MET A 1 -43.42 32.12 16.09
N LEU A 2 -43.52 32.76 14.91
CA LEU A 2 -42.38 33.46 14.33
C LEU A 2 -42.03 34.71 15.14
N PRO A 3 -40.72 35.04 15.33
CA PRO A 3 -40.32 36.23 16.07
C PRO A 3 -40.83 37.53 15.46
N GLU A 4 -41.12 38.55 16.28
CA GLU A 4 -41.63 39.85 15.80
C GLU A 4 -40.73 40.57 14.79
N HIS A 5 -39.42 40.31 14.85
CA HIS A 5 -38.41 40.85 13.95
C HIS A 5 -38.21 40.03 12.66
N ALA A 6 -39.02 38.98 12.44
CA ALA A 6 -38.95 38.22 11.18
C ALA A 6 -39.37 39.12 9.99
N PRO A 7 -38.75 39.01 8.80
CA PRO A 7 -38.93 39.89 7.66
C PRO A 7 -40.26 39.61 6.90
N PHE A 8 -41.38 39.51 7.63
CA PHE A 8 -42.71 39.25 7.12
C PHE A 8 -43.71 40.28 7.62
N THR A 9 -44.72 40.59 6.82
CA THR A 9 -45.83 41.42 7.30
C THR A 9 -46.66 40.70 8.38
N SER A 10 -47.45 41.42 9.16
CA SER A 10 -48.31 40.86 10.21
C SER A 10 -49.20 39.72 9.69
N ASP A 11 -49.82 39.92 8.53
CA ASP A 11 -50.71 38.95 7.90
C ASP A 11 -49.94 37.71 7.41
N GLN A 12 -48.74 37.89 6.84
CA GLN A 12 -47.87 36.80 6.45
C GLN A 12 -47.39 35.95 7.63
N ARG A 13 -47.05 36.58 8.77
CA ARG A 13 -46.66 35.89 10.00
C ARG A 13 -47.81 35.04 10.52
N THR A 14 -49.02 35.61 10.60
CA THR A 14 -50.21 34.91 11.07
C THR A 14 -50.51 33.67 10.19
N ALA A 15 -50.44 33.84 8.86
CA ALA A 15 -50.65 32.75 7.92
C ALA A 15 -49.60 31.64 8.06
N LEU A 16 -48.30 32.02 8.18
CA LEU A 16 -47.20 31.06 8.35
C LEU A 16 -47.27 30.35 9.72
N ASP A 17 -47.60 31.04 10.79
CA ASP A 17 -47.73 30.42 12.11
C ASP A 17 -48.93 29.43 12.13
N SER A 18 -50.02 29.75 11.47
CA SER A 18 -51.16 28.84 11.33
C SER A 18 -50.82 27.60 10.52
N LEU A 19 -50.10 27.77 9.41
CA LEU A 19 -49.66 26.67 8.57
C LEU A 19 -48.69 25.74 9.31
N LEU A 20 -47.67 26.32 9.96
CA LEU A 20 -46.62 25.58 10.64
C LEU A 20 -47.15 24.88 11.92
N ALA A 21 -48.23 25.37 12.53
CA ALA A 21 -48.85 24.71 13.68
C ALA A 21 -49.44 23.33 13.32
N GLY A 22 -49.86 23.12 12.08
CA GLY A 22 -50.38 21.84 11.62
C GLY A 22 -49.33 20.81 11.17
N PHE A 23 -48.06 21.19 11.12
CA PHE A 23 -46.97 20.30 10.64
C PHE A 23 -46.33 19.52 11.75
N ASN A 24 -46.08 18.22 11.53
CA ASN A 24 -45.25 17.40 12.39
C ASN A 24 -43.75 17.74 12.19
N PRO A 25 -42.85 17.25 13.08
CA PRO A 25 -41.40 17.56 13.01
C PRO A 25 -40.74 17.19 11.68
N VAL A 26 -41.16 16.09 11.03
CA VAL A 26 -40.60 15.62 9.77
C VAL A 26 -41.02 16.56 8.62
N GLN A 27 -42.28 16.99 8.60
CA GLN A 27 -42.80 17.94 7.62
C GLN A 27 -42.12 19.31 7.76
N ARG A 28 -41.87 19.77 8.98
CA ARG A 28 -41.14 21.03 9.22
C ARG A 28 -39.69 20.93 8.74
N GLY A 29 -39.00 19.82 9.01
CA GLY A 29 -37.64 19.58 8.53
C GLY A 29 -37.56 19.54 7.01
N TRP A 30 -38.51 18.85 6.34
CA TRP A 30 -38.56 18.78 4.91
C TRP A 30 -38.82 20.16 4.27
N LEU A 31 -39.78 20.91 4.80
CA LEU A 31 -40.13 22.26 4.30
C LEU A 31 -38.95 23.23 4.50
N SER A 32 -38.23 23.17 5.62
CA SER A 32 -37.03 23.98 5.87
C SER A 32 -35.94 23.68 4.84
N GLY A 33 -35.68 22.41 4.54
CA GLY A 33 -34.73 21.99 3.49
C GLY A 33 -35.15 22.43 2.10
N PHE A 34 -36.46 22.29 1.75
CA PHE A 34 -37.01 22.72 0.49
C PHE A 34 -36.92 24.23 0.28
N LEU A 35 -37.28 25.02 1.29
CA LEU A 35 -37.20 26.49 1.26
C LEU A 35 -35.72 26.98 1.22
N ALA A 36 -34.82 26.32 1.91
CA ALA A 36 -33.39 26.60 1.80
C ALA A 36 -32.83 26.33 0.40
N ALA A 37 -33.34 25.28 -0.26
CA ALA A 37 -32.94 24.93 -1.62
C ALA A 37 -33.62 25.82 -2.69
N SER A 38 -34.84 26.32 -2.43
CA SER A 38 -35.61 27.13 -3.38
C SER A 38 -35.45 28.65 -3.18
N GLY A 39 -34.83 29.07 -2.07
CA GLY A 39 -34.69 30.50 -1.70
C GLY A 39 -33.49 31.23 -2.31
N THR A 40 -32.75 30.63 -3.20
CA THR A 40 -31.65 31.30 -3.91
C THR A 40 -32.06 31.65 -5.34
N ALA A 41 -32.85 32.72 -5.50
CA ALA A 41 -32.72 33.54 -6.69
C ALA A 41 -31.38 34.31 -6.57
N VAL A 42 -30.30 33.60 -6.75
CA VAL A 42 -28.98 34.19 -6.99
C VAL A 42 -29.08 34.80 -8.39
N ALA A 43 -28.74 36.09 -8.51
CA ALA A 43 -28.37 36.69 -9.80
C ALA A 43 -27.46 35.68 -10.52
N PRO A 44 -27.51 35.56 -11.87
CA PRO A 44 -26.74 34.54 -12.56
C PRO A 44 -25.29 34.64 -12.10
N ALA A 45 -24.86 33.69 -11.30
CA ALA A 45 -23.49 33.56 -10.95
C ALA A 45 -22.72 33.46 -12.26
N ALA A 46 -21.72 34.30 -12.45
CA ALA A 46 -20.80 34.18 -13.57
C ALA A 46 -20.44 32.71 -13.66
N ALA A 47 -20.55 32.10 -14.85
CA ALA A 47 -20.29 30.69 -15.06
C ALA A 47 -18.97 30.34 -14.34
N PRO A 48 -18.90 29.25 -13.57
CA PRO A 48 -17.71 28.94 -12.80
C PRO A 48 -16.52 28.96 -13.75
N VAL A 49 -15.57 29.85 -13.49
CA VAL A 49 -14.35 29.99 -14.31
C VAL A 49 -13.67 28.64 -14.22
N SER A 50 -13.68 27.87 -15.30
CA SER A 50 -13.02 26.58 -15.37
C SER A 50 -11.55 26.77 -15.02
N ALA A 51 -11.05 26.10 -13.99
CA ALA A 51 -9.64 26.13 -13.62
C ALA A 51 -8.74 25.44 -14.67
N GLY A 52 -9.35 24.94 -15.76
CA GLY A 52 -8.70 24.28 -16.89
C GLY A 52 -8.49 22.78 -16.67
N LYS A 53 -7.88 22.15 -17.68
CA LYS A 53 -7.55 20.71 -17.61
C LYS A 53 -6.37 20.48 -16.65
N LEU A 54 -6.44 19.39 -15.89
CA LEU A 54 -5.38 18.93 -15.00
C LEU A 54 -5.21 17.41 -15.18
N THR A 55 -3.99 16.99 -15.47
CA THR A 55 -3.62 15.57 -15.47
C THR A 55 -3.04 15.22 -14.11
N VAL A 56 -3.55 14.17 -13.47
CA VAL A 56 -2.96 13.54 -12.29
C VAL A 56 -2.36 12.21 -12.74
N LEU A 57 -1.04 12.18 -12.85
CA LEU A 57 -0.26 11.05 -13.32
C LEU A 57 0.24 10.26 -12.12
N TYR A 58 0.04 8.95 -12.10
CA TYR A 58 0.51 8.11 -11.01
C TYR A 58 1.27 6.87 -11.47
N GLY A 59 2.22 6.43 -10.63
CA GLY A 59 2.92 5.16 -10.72
C GLY A 59 2.91 4.48 -9.35
N THR A 60 2.49 3.23 -9.29
CA THR A 60 2.26 2.52 -8.03
C THR A 60 2.68 1.05 -8.12
N GLU A 61 3.19 0.52 -7.00
CA GLU A 61 3.37 -0.93 -6.80
C GLU A 61 2.20 -1.49 -5.97
N SER A 62 2.00 -0.95 -4.79
CA SER A 62 1.04 -1.43 -3.78
C SER A 62 -0.33 -0.75 -3.82
N GLY A 63 -0.61 0.08 -4.84
CA GLY A 63 -1.88 0.82 -4.96
C GLY A 63 -1.94 2.14 -4.18
N ASN A 64 -0.99 2.46 -3.31
CA ASN A 64 -1.03 3.68 -2.50
C ASN A 64 -1.06 4.97 -3.34
N SER A 65 -0.19 5.06 -4.37
CA SER A 65 -0.17 6.24 -5.26
C SER A 65 -1.47 6.38 -6.05
N GLU A 66 -2.14 5.29 -6.40
CA GLU A 66 -3.44 5.32 -7.08
C GLU A 66 -4.54 5.90 -6.19
N VAL A 67 -4.62 5.45 -4.93
CA VAL A 67 -5.57 5.98 -3.95
C VAL A 67 -5.36 7.48 -3.75
N LEU A 68 -4.11 7.93 -3.64
CA LEU A 68 -3.80 9.34 -3.51
C LEU A 68 -4.10 10.14 -4.78
N ALA A 69 -3.90 9.56 -5.97
CA ALA A 69 -4.27 10.18 -7.24
C ALA A 69 -5.79 10.36 -7.38
N ASP A 70 -6.59 9.39 -6.98
CA ASP A 70 -8.05 9.52 -6.95
C ASP A 70 -8.49 10.65 -5.99
N ARG A 71 -7.89 10.73 -4.79
CA ARG A 71 -8.13 11.82 -3.85
C ARG A 71 -7.75 13.18 -4.46
N ALA A 72 -6.63 13.26 -5.16
CA ALA A 72 -6.19 14.48 -5.84
C ALA A 72 -7.17 14.90 -6.94
N VAL A 73 -7.67 13.97 -7.74
CA VAL A 73 -8.69 14.23 -8.76
C VAL A 73 -9.99 14.74 -8.14
N LYS A 74 -10.47 14.11 -7.06
CA LYS A 74 -11.68 14.55 -6.34
C LYS A 74 -11.52 15.97 -5.77
N ALA A 75 -10.37 16.26 -5.16
CA ALA A 75 -10.05 17.58 -4.62
C ALA A 75 -9.94 18.66 -5.73
N ALA A 76 -9.28 18.32 -6.85
CA ALA A 76 -9.15 19.20 -8.00
C ALA A 76 -10.52 19.52 -8.64
N LYS A 77 -11.39 18.52 -8.81
CA LYS A 77 -12.76 18.73 -9.33
C LYS A 77 -13.58 19.68 -8.47
N LYS A 78 -13.48 19.57 -7.13
CA LYS A 78 -14.14 20.52 -6.20
C LYS A 78 -13.65 21.96 -6.38
N ARG A 79 -12.45 22.17 -6.93
CA ARG A 79 -11.86 23.49 -7.23
C ARG A 79 -12.06 23.94 -8.68
N GLY A 80 -12.95 23.26 -9.44
CA GLY A 80 -13.30 23.63 -10.81
C GLY A 80 -12.29 23.18 -11.87
N PHE A 81 -11.32 22.30 -11.56
CA PHE A 81 -10.46 21.69 -12.57
C PHE A 81 -11.20 20.57 -13.31
N GLN A 82 -10.93 20.45 -14.61
CA GLN A 82 -11.26 19.27 -15.39
C GLN A 82 -10.15 18.23 -15.18
N ALA A 83 -10.13 17.60 -13.99
CA ALA A 83 -9.07 16.69 -13.58
C ALA A 83 -9.33 15.28 -14.10
N VAL A 84 -8.31 14.66 -14.68
CA VAL A 84 -8.29 13.26 -15.13
C VAL A 84 -7.12 12.53 -14.47
N MET A 85 -7.34 11.27 -14.06
CA MET A 85 -6.34 10.37 -13.55
C MET A 85 -5.77 9.55 -14.70
N LYS A 86 -4.45 9.35 -14.72
CA LYS A 86 -3.73 8.53 -15.71
C LYS A 86 -2.67 7.68 -15.01
N ASN A 87 -2.66 6.39 -15.32
CA ASN A 87 -1.55 5.53 -14.94
C ASN A 87 -0.35 5.80 -15.86
N MET A 88 0.87 5.73 -15.34
CA MET A 88 2.10 5.88 -16.13
C MET A 88 2.22 4.80 -17.21
N SER A 89 1.64 3.62 -17.02
CA SER A 89 1.58 2.57 -18.05
C SER A 89 0.63 2.87 -19.20
N GLU A 90 -0.26 3.85 -19.06
CA GLU A 90 -1.37 4.14 -20.01
C GLU A 90 -1.17 5.45 -20.77
N ILE A 91 -0.12 6.22 -20.49
CA ILE A 91 0.13 7.53 -21.11
C ILE A 91 1.38 7.49 -21.98
N SER A 92 1.28 8.01 -23.20
CA SER A 92 2.46 8.26 -24.04
C SER A 92 3.09 9.62 -23.77
N LEU A 93 4.38 9.79 -24.07
CA LEU A 93 5.06 11.07 -23.94
C LEU A 93 4.45 12.16 -24.83
N SER A 94 3.94 11.79 -26.00
CA SER A 94 3.23 12.72 -26.89
C SER A 94 1.89 13.19 -26.34
N GLU A 95 1.21 12.37 -25.52
CA GLU A 95 0.01 12.77 -24.80
C GLU A 95 0.36 13.67 -23.60
N LEU A 96 1.40 13.33 -22.85
CA LEU A 96 1.90 14.13 -21.74
C LEU A 96 2.31 15.54 -22.20
N ALA A 97 2.98 15.66 -23.35
CA ALA A 97 3.40 16.94 -23.91
C ALA A 97 2.24 17.90 -24.28
N LYS A 98 1.02 17.38 -24.39
CA LYS A 98 -0.21 18.19 -24.60
C LYS A 98 -0.82 18.70 -23.28
N SER A 99 -0.32 18.24 -22.16
CA SER A 99 -0.80 18.65 -20.83
C SER A 99 -0.23 20.04 -20.49
N THR A 100 -1.06 20.90 -19.91
CA THR A 100 -0.62 22.23 -19.43
C THR A 100 -0.48 22.27 -17.91
N LYS A 101 -1.11 21.35 -17.19
CA LYS A 101 -1.06 21.22 -15.74
C LYS A 101 -0.95 19.76 -15.36
N LEU A 102 0.01 19.44 -14.49
CA LEU A 102 0.35 18.08 -14.10
C LEU A 102 0.60 17.99 -12.59
N LEU A 103 -0.03 17.02 -11.95
CA LEU A 103 0.39 16.50 -10.66
C LEU A 103 0.94 15.08 -10.88
N VAL A 104 2.12 14.80 -10.35
CA VAL A 104 2.73 13.46 -10.37
C VAL A 104 2.69 12.89 -8.97
N ILE A 105 2.21 11.65 -8.82
CA ILE A 105 2.18 10.91 -7.56
C ILE A 105 2.79 9.54 -7.82
N VAL A 106 3.98 9.29 -7.29
CA VAL A 106 4.75 8.09 -7.65
C VAL A 106 5.44 7.48 -6.44
N SER A 107 5.37 6.15 -6.32
CA SER A 107 6.15 5.41 -5.33
C SER A 107 7.54 5.06 -5.86
N THR A 108 8.46 4.85 -4.92
CA THR A 108 9.77 4.22 -5.18
C THR A 108 9.72 2.82 -4.62
N TRP A 109 10.21 1.85 -5.39
CA TRP A 109 10.24 0.45 -5.04
C TRP A 109 11.68 -0.03 -4.84
N GLY A 110 11.87 -1.10 -4.04
CA GLY A 110 13.16 -1.73 -3.83
C GLY A 110 14.28 -0.75 -3.49
N ASP A 111 15.43 -0.93 -4.10
CA ASP A 111 16.61 -0.06 -3.92
C ASP A 111 16.57 1.20 -4.80
N GLY A 112 15.39 1.73 -5.09
CA GLY A 112 15.21 2.98 -5.85
C GLY A 112 14.74 2.77 -7.28
N GLU A 113 14.06 1.65 -7.55
CA GLU A 113 13.47 1.38 -8.84
C GLU A 113 12.08 2.02 -8.99
N PRO A 114 11.65 2.29 -10.24
CA PRO A 114 10.28 2.68 -10.50
C PRO A 114 9.32 1.51 -10.18
N PRO A 115 8.11 1.80 -9.66
CA PRO A 115 7.10 0.78 -9.49
C PRO A 115 6.71 0.17 -10.84
N GLU A 116 6.20 -1.06 -10.85
CA GLU A 116 5.93 -1.81 -12.08
C GLU A 116 5.12 -1.00 -13.10
N THR A 117 4.10 -0.30 -12.65
CA THR A 117 3.25 0.54 -13.51
C THR A 117 3.96 1.75 -14.11
N ALA A 118 5.18 2.07 -13.68
CA ALA A 118 5.95 3.21 -14.15
C ALA A 118 7.22 2.83 -14.94
N ILE A 119 7.64 1.57 -14.97
CA ILE A 119 8.95 1.15 -15.53
C ILE A 119 9.12 1.62 -16.99
N SER A 120 8.18 1.29 -17.87
CA SER A 120 8.28 1.64 -19.30
C SER A 120 8.24 3.15 -19.51
N PHE A 121 7.31 3.84 -18.86
CA PHE A 121 7.21 5.30 -18.91
C PHE A 121 8.48 5.97 -18.39
N TYR A 122 8.98 5.56 -17.24
CA TYR A 122 10.18 6.12 -16.63
C TYR A 122 11.40 5.99 -17.57
N LYS A 123 11.63 4.79 -18.11
CA LYS A 123 12.72 4.53 -19.05
C LYS A 123 12.64 5.43 -20.31
N GLU A 124 11.45 5.55 -20.89
CA GLU A 124 11.22 6.39 -22.06
C GLU A 124 11.35 7.87 -21.73
N PHE A 125 10.76 8.30 -20.60
CA PHE A 125 10.75 9.69 -20.15
C PHE A 125 12.15 10.22 -19.80
N MET A 126 12.97 9.43 -19.11
CA MET A 126 14.33 9.81 -18.73
C MET A 126 15.24 9.97 -19.96
N ASN A 127 14.96 9.30 -21.08
CA ASN A 127 15.70 9.42 -22.33
C ASN A 127 15.06 10.36 -23.36
N SER A 128 13.91 10.97 -23.04
CA SER A 128 13.16 11.83 -23.96
C SER A 128 13.82 13.18 -24.14
N SER A 129 13.67 13.77 -25.33
CA SER A 129 14.05 15.16 -25.64
C SER A 129 12.85 16.08 -25.90
N HIS A 130 11.63 15.63 -25.58
CA HIS A 130 10.41 16.43 -25.79
C HIS A 130 10.41 17.69 -24.91
N SER A 131 10.24 18.85 -25.50
CA SER A 131 10.08 20.10 -24.75
C SER A 131 8.72 20.13 -24.03
N LEU A 132 8.72 20.53 -22.75
CA LEU A 132 7.54 20.66 -21.89
C LEU A 132 7.37 22.09 -21.37
N SER A 133 7.80 23.09 -22.14
CA SER A 133 7.82 24.50 -21.72
C SER A 133 6.47 25.09 -21.28
N ASP A 134 5.36 24.54 -21.79
CA ASP A 134 4.02 24.99 -21.45
C ASP A 134 3.42 24.24 -20.23
N LEU A 135 4.13 23.26 -19.71
CA LEU A 135 3.66 22.40 -18.61
C LEU A 135 4.00 23.03 -17.25
N ARG A 136 2.99 23.15 -16.40
CA ARG A 136 3.10 23.53 -14.99
C ARG A 136 2.90 22.31 -14.12
N PHE A 137 3.82 22.00 -13.20
CA PHE A 137 3.79 20.75 -12.47
C PHE A 137 4.15 20.85 -11.00
N SER A 138 3.79 19.82 -10.24
CA SER A 138 4.35 19.47 -8.93
C SER A 138 4.37 17.95 -8.76
N VAL A 139 5.30 17.44 -7.94
CA VAL A 139 5.52 16.01 -7.71
C VAL A 139 5.36 15.67 -6.24
N CYS A 140 4.68 14.56 -5.96
CA CYS A 140 4.66 13.89 -4.66
C CYS A 140 5.29 12.51 -4.82
N GLY A 141 6.44 12.31 -4.20
CA GLY A 141 7.12 11.02 -4.12
C GLY A 141 6.68 10.26 -2.86
N LEU A 142 6.38 8.98 -2.99
CA LEU A 142 6.16 8.07 -1.88
C LEU A 142 7.37 7.14 -1.75
N GLY A 143 7.78 6.88 -0.52
CA GLY A 143 8.89 5.98 -0.24
C GLY A 143 8.89 5.53 1.22
N ASP A 144 9.96 4.90 1.62
CA ASP A 144 10.23 4.50 2.98
C ASP A 144 11.66 4.96 3.35
N THR A 145 11.79 5.75 4.39
CA THR A 145 13.09 6.26 4.87
C THR A 145 14.01 5.15 5.41
N ALA A 146 13.52 3.93 5.54
CA ALA A 146 14.36 2.76 5.83
C ALA A 146 15.29 2.41 4.66
N TYR A 147 14.97 2.84 3.44
CA TYR A 147 15.75 2.59 2.23
C TYR A 147 16.62 3.78 1.85
N GLU A 148 17.84 3.50 1.35
CA GLU A 148 18.82 4.53 1.00
C GLU A 148 18.30 5.51 -0.07
N LYS A 149 17.60 4.99 -1.07
CA LYS A 149 17.05 5.77 -2.19
C LYS A 149 15.59 6.20 -1.94
N PHE A 150 15.34 6.73 -0.76
CA PHE A 150 14.04 7.29 -0.37
C PHE A 150 13.48 8.25 -1.40
N CYS A 151 12.27 7.98 -1.92
CA CYS A 151 11.55 8.77 -2.92
C CYS A 151 12.35 9.04 -4.20
N GLN A 152 13.28 8.17 -4.60
CA GLN A 152 14.20 8.42 -5.71
C GLN A 152 13.46 8.69 -7.02
N ILE A 153 12.44 7.92 -7.35
CA ILE A 153 11.69 8.08 -8.61
C ILE A 153 10.96 9.42 -8.66
N GLY A 154 10.41 9.88 -7.53
CA GLY A 154 9.85 11.23 -7.43
C GLY A 154 10.89 12.33 -7.67
N LYS A 155 12.12 12.15 -7.15
CA LYS A 155 13.25 13.06 -7.36
C LYS A 155 13.68 13.12 -8.82
N ASP A 156 13.80 11.97 -9.45
CA ASP A 156 14.24 11.88 -10.84
C ASP A 156 13.21 12.48 -11.80
N LEU A 157 11.92 12.18 -11.62
CA LEU A 157 10.85 12.76 -12.44
C LEU A 157 10.73 14.27 -12.25
N ASP A 158 10.85 14.77 -11.02
CA ASP A 158 10.81 16.18 -10.69
C ASP A 158 11.94 16.95 -11.38
N ALA A 159 13.18 16.43 -11.29
CA ALA A 159 14.35 17.02 -11.94
C ALA A 159 14.23 16.93 -13.46
N ARG A 160 13.73 15.81 -14.00
CA ARG A 160 13.60 15.62 -15.45
C ARG A 160 12.56 16.53 -16.08
N LEU A 161 11.41 16.71 -15.42
CA LEU A 161 10.38 17.67 -15.85
C LEU A 161 10.95 19.09 -15.99
N GLU A 162 11.72 19.54 -15.00
CA GLU A 162 12.37 20.86 -15.05
C GLU A 162 13.42 20.95 -16.18
N GLN A 163 14.26 19.91 -16.37
CA GLN A 163 15.23 19.84 -17.48
C GLN A 163 14.58 19.93 -18.85
N LEU A 164 13.37 19.38 -19.03
CA LEU A 164 12.58 19.44 -20.25
C LEU A 164 11.82 20.75 -20.43
N GLY A 165 12.03 21.72 -19.53
CA GLY A 165 11.50 23.08 -19.60
C GLY A 165 10.17 23.30 -18.88
N ALA A 166 9.64 22.30 -18.18
CA ALA A 166 8.40 22.46 -17.41
C ALA A 166 8.60 23.36 -16.18
N THR A 167 7.57 24.11 -15.80
CA THR A 167 7.60 25.02 -14.66
C THR A 167 7.09 24.34 -13.40
N ARG A 168 7.95 24.15 -12.39
CA ARG A 168 7.55 23.68 -11.07
C ARG A 168 6.78 24.79 -10.35
N VAL A 169 5.50 24.55 -10.03
CA VAL A 169 4.63 25.53 -9.37
C VAL A 169 4.64 25.44 -7.86
N PHE A 170 4.96 24.28 -7.34
CA PHE A 170 5.13 24.02 -5.92
C PHE A 170 6.25 23.01 -5.71
N ALA A 171 6.97 23.11 -4.61
CA ALA A 171 8.10 22.23 -4.29
C ALA A 171 7.64 20.76 -4.25
N ARG A 172 8.52 19.85 -4.68
CA ARG A 172 8.29 18.41 -4.52
C ARG A 172 8.10 18.07 -3.05
N GLN A 173 7.17 17.17 -2.78
CA GLN A 173 6.96 16.56 -1.47
C GLN A 173 7.46 15.13 -1.50
N ASP A 174 8.42 14.81 -0.65
CA ASP A 174 8.85 13.44 -0.38
C ASP A 174 8.11 12.94 0.87
N CYS A 175 7.34 11.86 0.72
CA CYS A 175 6.48 11.30 1.75
C CYS A 175 7.03 9.95 2.22
N ASP A 176 7.19 9.80 3.54
CA ASP A 176 7.51 8.52 4.18
C ASP A 176 6.24 7.65 4.32
N VAL A 177 6.33 6.50 4.97
CA VAL A 177 5.22 5.56 5.22
C VAL A 177 4.00 6.21 5.87
N ASP A 178 4.18 7.27 6.65
CA ASP A 178 3.11 8.10 7.23
C ASP A 178 2.85 9.36 6.37
N TYR A 179 2.41 9.16 5.16
CA TYR A 179 2.30 10.20 4.12
C TYR A 179 1.04 11.08 4.21
N GLU A 180 0.07 10.76 5.05
CA GLU A 180 -1.26 11.38 5.00
C GLU A 180 -1.26 12.91 5.15
N ASP A 181 -0.59 13.42 6.20
CA ASP A 181 -0.52 14.86 6.47
C ASP A 181 0.35 15.60 5.46
N ALA A 182 1.50 15.01 5.11
CA ALA A 182 2.43 15.57 4.13
C ALA A 182 1.77 15.66 2.74
N PHE A 183 1.09 14.60 2.32
CA PHE A 183 0.33 14.58 1.07
C PHE A 183 -0.81 15.61 1.07
N ALA A 184 -1.59 15.71 2.16
CA ALA A 184 -2.69 16.65 2.24
C ALA A 184 -2.21 18.10 2.13
N GLY A 185 -1.14 18.47 2.83
CA GLY A 185 -0.53 19.79 2.75
C GLY A 185 0.03 20.13 1.37
N TRP A 186 0.71 19.15 0.75
CA TRP A 186 1.21 19.30 -0.61
C TRP A 186 0.08 19.47 -1.63
N LEU A 187 -0.95 18.64 -1.57
CA LEU A 187 -2.07 18.68 -2.50
C LEU A 187 -2.79 20.03 -2.47
N GLU A 188 -3.06 20.54 -1.25
CA GLU A 188 -3.69 21.84 -1.04
C GLU A 188 -2.87 22.96 -1.69
N SER A 189 -1.57 22.96 -1.43
CA SER A 189 -0.64 24.00 -1.93
C SER A 189 -0.44 23.91 -3.45
N ALA A 190 -0.27 22.70 -3.98
CA ALA A 190 -0.07 22.47 -5.41
C ALA A 190 -1.32 22.84 -6.23
N LEU A 191 -2.53 22.47 -5.76
CA LEU A 191 -3.78 22.85 -6.42
C LEU A 191 -3.99 24.38 -6.37
N SER A 192 -3.66 25.03 -5.27
CA SER A 192 -3.73 26.49 -5.15
C SER A 192 -2.79 27.19 -6.13
N ALA A 193 -1.55 26.68 -6.28
CA ALA A 193 -0.57 27.22 -7.23
C ALA A 193 -0.95 26.97 -8.69
N LEU A 194 -1.70 25.91 -9.01
CA LEU A 194 -2.19 25.62 -10.36
C LEU A 194 -3.47 26.35 -10.72
N ALA A 195 -4.20 26.89 -9.73
CA ALA A 195 -5.42 27.65 -9.96
C ALA A 195 -5.12 28.99 -10.67
N PRO A 196 -6.04 29.51 -11.50
CA PRO A 196 -5.90 30.85 -12.06
C PRO A 196 -6.06 31.91 -10.95
N ALA A 197 -5.34 33.02 -11.06
CA ALA A 197 -5.29 34.09 -10.04
C ALA A 197 -6.67 34.73 -9.69
N SER A 198 -7.71 34.45 -10.47
CA SER A 198 -9.08 34.96 -10.28
C SER A 198 -10.05 34.00 -9.60
N ALA A 199 -9.61 32.82 -9.19
CA ALA A 199 -10.45 31.85 -8.48
C ALA A 199 -10.37 32.07 -6.96
N VAL A 200 -11.21 32.97 -6.44
CA VAL A 200 -11.42 33.10 -5.01
C VAL A 200 -12.15 31.85 -4.53
N ALA A 201 -11.56 31.14 -3.59
CA ALA A 201 -12.10 29.94 -2.99
C ALA A 201 -13.47 30.21 -2.34
N VAL A 202 -14.51 29.54 -2.81
CA VAL A 202 -15.74 29.35 -2.06
C VAL A 202 -15.46 28.23 -1.04
N ILE A 203 -15.20 28.62 0.18
CA ILE A 203 -15.17 27.68 1.31
C ILE A 203 -16.61 27.36 1.66
N GLU A 204 -17.16 26.28 1.11
CA GLU A 204 -18.39 25.69 1.64
C GLU A 204 -18.02 24.85 2.88
N THR A 205 -18.31 25.41 4.04
CA THR A 205 -18.47 24.65 5.27
C THR A 205 -19.80 23.89 5.21
N ALA A 206 -19.80 22.72 4.61
CA ALA A 206 -20.93 21.80 4.72
C ALA A 206 -20.71 20.92 5.96
N ALA A 207 -21.17 21.40 7.11
CA ALA A 207 -21.44 20.54 8.26
C ALA A 207 -22.74 19.80 8.00
N THR A 208 -22.70 18.61 7.46
CA THR A 208 -23.82 17.66 7.48
C THR A 208 -23.55 16.64 8.57
N ALA A 209 -24.21 16.84 9.71
CA ALA A 209 -24.33 15.81 10.72
C ALA A 209 -25.27 14.73 10.18
N TYR A 210 -24.69 13.64 9.70
CA TYR A 210 -25.39 12.36 9.54
C TYR A 210 -24.90 11.42 10.65
N ALA A 211 -25.79 10.56 11.12
CA ALA A 211 -25.49 9.52 12.08
C ALA A 211 -24.20 8.80 11.67
N THR A 212 -23.18 8.89 12.50
CA THR A 212 -21.86 8.35 12.27
C THR A 212 -21.92 6.83 12.38
N SER A 213 -22.10 6.15 11.25
CA SER A 213 -21.52 4.81 11.13
C SER A 213 -20.00 5.01 11.27
N VAL A 214 -19.41 4.35 12.24
CA VAL A 214 -17.94 4.38 12.44
C VAL A 214 -17.34 3.80 11.16
N GLU A 215 -16.69 4.63 10.35
CA GLU A 215 -15.99 4.18 9.15
C GLU A 215 -14.58 3.71 9.58
N TYR A 216 -14.32 2.43 9.42
CA TYR A 216 -13.03 1.83 9.71
C TYR A 216 -12.09 1.93 8.50
N GLY A 217 -10.80 2.12 8.77
CA GLY A 217 -9.75 2.27 7.77
C GLY A 217 -8.41 2.67 8.41
N LYS A 218 -7.46 3.15 7.62
CA LYS A 218 -6.11 3.50 8.09
C LYS A 218 -6.10 4.47 9.28
N LYS A 219 -7.01 5.46 9.32
CA LYS A 219 -7.09 6.44 10.42
C LYS A 219 -7.85 5.94 11.64
N ASN A 220 -8.68 4.95 11.47
CA ASN A 220 -9.50 4.33 12.50
C ASN A 220 -9.51 2.81 12.25
N PRO A 221 -8.47 2.07 12.65
CA PRO A 221 -8.39 0.63 12.43
C PRO A 221 -9.49 -0.12 13.18
N PHE A 222 -9.92 -1.24 12.61
CA PHE A 222 -10.91 -2.10 13.22
C PHE A 222 -10.23 -3.07 14.20
N PRO A 223 -10.70 -3.17 15.46
CA PRO A 223 -10.20 -4.15 16.41
C PRO A 223 -10.82 -5.53 16.13
N ALA A 224 -10.23 -6.27 15.20
CA ALA A 224 -10.71 -7.59 14.79
C ALA A 224 -10.34 -8.66 15.81
N GLU A 225 -11.30 -9.49 16.19
CA GLU A 225 -11.04 -10.67 17.01
C GLU A 225 -10.32 -11.75 16.19
N THR A 226 -9.28 -12.35 16.76
CA THR A 226 -8.60 -13.51 16.19
C THR A 226 -9.46 -14.75 16.44
N VAL A 227 -10.09 -15.27 15.37
CA VAL A 227 -10.99 -16.44 15.44
C VAL A 227 -10.18 -17.71 15.56
N ASP A 228 -9.16 -17.87 14.69
CA ASP A 228 -8.28 -19.03 14.73
C ASP A 228 -6.84 -18.68 14.36
N LYS A 229 -5.92 -19.57 14.78
CA LYS A 229 -4.49 -19.46 14.54
C LYS A 229 -3.87 -20.84 14.45
N VAL A 230 -3.45 -21.24 13.26
CA VAL A 230 -2.93 -22.58 12.97
C VAL A 230 -1.54 -22.53 12.37
N VAL A 231 -0.62 -23.35 12.86
CA VAL A 231 0.70 -23.55 12.24
C VAL A 231 0.53 -24.45 11.02
N LEU A 232 0.96 -24.00 9.85
CA LEU A 232 0.83 -24.71 8.59
C LEU A 232 2.01 -25.64 8.28
N ASN A 233 3.19 -25.37 8.86
CA ASN A 233 4.35 -26.23 8.68
C ASN A 233 4.26 -27.47 9.54
N GLY A 234 4.71 -28.61 8.99
CA GLY A 234 4.83 -29.86 9.72
C GLY A 234 6.02 -29.87 10.69
N GLU A 235 6.00 -30.81 11.64
CA GLU A 235 7.09 -31.03 12.58
C GLU A 235 8.39 -31.35 11.82
N GLY A 236 9.48 -30.64 12.16
CA GLY A 236 10.79 -30.75 11.47
C GLY A 236 11.06 -29.64 10.45
N SER A 237 10.12 -28.77 10.14
CA SER A 237 10.37 -27.59 9.32
C SER A 237 11.33 -26.62 10.01
N ALA A 238 12.17 -25.97 9.22
CA ALA A 238 12.97 -24.82 9.65
C ALA A 238 12.21 -23.49 9.59
N LYS A 239 10.95 -23.53 9.14
CA LYS A 239 10.04 -22.39 8.99
C LYS A 239 8.89 -22.47 9.98
N GLU A 240 8.29 -21.32 10.26
CA GLU A 240 7.06 -21.20 11.00
C GLU A 240 6.14 -20.29 10.20
N THR A 241 5.20 -20.90 9.49
CA THR A 241 4.16 -20.19 8.73
C THR A 241 2.81 -20.49 9.36
N LEU A 242 2.04 -19.44 9.65
CA LEU A 242 0.77 -19.53 10.33
C LEU A 242 -0.37 -19.06 9.43
N HIS A 243 -1.49 -19.73 9.56
CA HIS A 243 -2.78 -19.26 9.12
C HIS A 243 -3.48 -18.51 10.25
N PHE A 244 -4.04 -17.36 9.95
CA PHE A 244 -4.85 -16.56 10.87
C PHE A 244 -6.22 -16.32 10.27
N GLU A 245 -7.24 -16.37 11.12
CA GLU A 245 -8.60 -15.98 10.82
C GLU A 245 -8.99 -14.81 11.72
N PHE A 246 -9.45 -13.72 11.13
CA PHE A 246 -9.92 -12.54 11.85
C PHE A 246 -11.38 -12.28 11.53
N SER A 247 -12.18 -12.00 12.57
CA SER A 247 -13.57 -11.62 12.41
C SER A 247 -13.70 -10.20 11.85
N LEU A 248 -14.55 -10.05 10.83
CA LEU A 248 -15.00 -8.75 10.30
C LEU A 248 -16.44 -8.43 10.73
N ALA A 249 -17.04 -9.25 11.59
CA ALA A 249 -18.42 -9.07 12.04
C ALA A 249 -18.61 -7.65 12.63
N ALA A 250 -19.69 -6.99 12.24
CA ALA A 250 -20.05 -5.63 12.66
C ALA A 250 -19.04 -4.52 12.28
N SER A 251 -17.99 -4.81 11.49
CA SER A 251 -17.02 -3.81 11.05
C SER A 251 -17.52 -2.95 9.90
N GLY A 252 -18.40 -3.49 9.04
CA GLY A 252 -18.74 -2.91 7.75
C GLY A 252 -17.60 -2.93 6.73
N LEU A 253 -16.45 -3.55 7.06
CA LEU A 253 -15.36 -3.74 6.12
C LEU A 253 -15.72 -4.80 5.08
N SER A 254 -15.29 -4.57 3.86
CA SER A 254 -15.39 -5.52 2.76
C SER A 254 -14.06 -5.58 2.01
N TYR A 255 -13.77 -6.70 1.38
CA TYR A 255 -12.59 -6.88 0.57
C TYR A 255 -12.89 -7.72 -0.67
N GLU A 256 -11.98 -7.69 -1.63
CA GLU A 256 -12.00 -8.55 -2.81
C GLU A 256 -10.72 -9.41 -2.84
N PRO A 257 -10.76 -10.63 -3.38
CA PRO A 257 -9.56 -11.42 -3.60
C PRO A 257 -8.50 -10.63 -4.38
N GLY A 258 -7.27 -10.60 -3.83
CA GLY A 258 -6.18 -9.75 -4.31
C GLY A 258 -5.99 -8.44 -3.55
N ASP A 259 -6.86 -8.09 -2.61
CA ASP A 259 -6.59 -7.04 -1.63
C ASP A 259 -5.58 -7.49 -0.58
N ALA A 260 -5.03 -6.54 0.15
CA ALA A 260 -4.19 -6.79 1.30
C ALA A 260 -4.89 -6.37 2.61
N LEU A 261 -4.58 -7.08 3.69
CA LEU A 261 -4.95 -6.69 5.03
C LEU A 261 -3.76 -6.01 5.70
N ALA A 262 -3.97 -4.79 6.17
CA ALA A 262 -3.01 -4.08 7.00
C ALA A 262 -3.20 -4.50 8.46
N VAL A 263 -2.11 -4.93 9.10
CA VAL A 263 -2.05 -5.24 10.52
C VAL A 263 -1.19 -4.19 11.22
N ILE A 264 -1.69 -3.60 12.30
CA ILE A 264 -0.94 -2.69 13.15
C ILE A 264 -0.30 -3.50 14.27
N PRO A 265 1.03 -3.70 14.26
CA PRO A 265 1.70 -4.48 15.27
C PRO A 265 1.96 -3.69 16.53
N VAL A 266 2.39 -4.41 17.57
CA VAL A 266 3.12 -3.83 18.71
C VAL A 266 4.52 -4.45 18.78
N ASN A 267 5.49 -3.70 19.31
CA ASN A 267 6.83 -4.22 19.53
C ASN A 267 6.86 -5.23 20.69
N ALA A 268 7.68 -6.24 20.55
CA ALA A 268 7.84 -7.26 21.59
C ALA A 268 8.39 -6.65 22.89
N PRO A 269 7.88 -7.07 24.07
CA PRO A 269 8.28 -6.50 25.36
C PRO A 269 9.79 -6.58 25.63
N GLU A 270 10.48 -7.63 25.17
CA GLU A 270 11.93 -7.79 25.29
C GLU A 270 12.68 -6.75 24.47
N MET A 271 12.25 -6.44 23.26
CA MET A 271 12.87 -5.41 22.41
C MET A 271 12.73 -4.03 23.07
N VAL A 272 11.56 -3.72 23.62
CA VAL A 272 11.30 -2.48 24.36
C VAL A 272 12.22 -2.37 25.56
N ARG A 273 12.36 -3.44 26.36
CA ARG A 273 13.27 -3.48 27.51
C ARG A 273 14.72 -3.25 27.09
N ASP A 274 15.16 -3.91 26.03
CA ASP A 274 16.54 -3.81 25.54
C ASP A 274 16.87 -2.37 25.10
N ILE A 275 15.95 -1.69 24.40
CA ILE A 275 16.11 -0.29 23.98
C ILE A 275 16.16 0.64 25.21
N ILE A 276 15.26 0.48 26.17
CA ILE A 276 15.22 1.27 27.41
C ILE A 276 16.53 1.10 28.17
N GLN A 277 17.02 -0.13 28.30
CA GLN A 277 18.29 -0.43 28.97
C GLN A 277 19.48 0.17 28.22
N ALA A 278 19.54 0.04 26.90
CA ALA A 278 20.60 0.62 26.07
C ALA A 278 20.64 2.15 26.19
N ALA A 279 19.49 2.79 26.27
CA ALA A 279 19.36 4.24 26.49
C ALA A 279 19.60 4.68 27.94
N LYS A 280 19.76 3.74 28.91
CA LYS A 280 19.91 3.98 30.35
C LYS A 280 18.70 4.70 30.96
N LEU A 281 17.51 4.36 30.54
CA LEU A 281 16.22 4.87 31.01
C LEU A 281 15.50 3.82 31.85
N THR A 282 14.37 4.24 32.47
CA THR A 282 13.55 3.35 33.32
C THR A 282 12.30 2.84 32.62
N GLY A 283 11.86 3.54 31.56
CA GLY A 283 10.60 3.29 30.87
C GLY A 283 9.39 4.01 31.47
N ASN A 284 9.55 4.63 32.66
CA ASN A 284 8.49 5.37 33.34
C ASN A 284 8.52 6.87 33.03
N GLU A 285 9.43 7.32 32.19
CA GLU A 285 9.50 8.71 31.74
C GLU A 285 8.26 9.03 30.91
N GLU A 286 7.67 10.22 31.12
CA GLU A 286 6.61 10.73 30.27
C GLU A 286 7.19 11.32 28.98
N VAL A 287 6.63 10.94 27.83
CA VAL A 287 7.00 11.43 26.50
C VAL A 287 5.77 11.90 25.74
N GLU A 288 5.94 12.89 24.87
CA GLU A 288 4.88 13.38 23.99
C GLU A 288 4.90 12.60 22.68
N VAL A 289 3.82 11.86 22.37
CA VAL A 289 3.67 11.14 21.10
C VAL A 289 2.78 11.98 20.17
N LYS A 290 3.32 12.33 19.00
CA LYS A 290 2.62 13.17 18.01
C LYS A 290 1.24 12.58 17.67
N ALA A 291 0.20 13.40 17.74
CA ALA A 291 -1.20 13.05 17.46
C ALA A 291 -1.86 12.05 18.44
N VAL A 292 -1.14 11.61 19.48
CA VAL A 292 -1.66 10.70 20.52
C VAL A 292 -1.70 11.41 21.88
N GLY A 293 -0.66 12.20 22.22
CA GLY A 293 -0.53 12.89 23.50
C GLY A 293 0.53 12.24 24.39
N ARG A 294 0.46 12.51 25.70
CA ARG A 294 1.43 12.01 26.69
C ARG A 294 1.22 10.53 27.00
N LYS A 295 2.31 9.77 26.96
CA LYS A 295 2.39 8.36 27.35
C LYS A 295 3.64 8.09 28.17
N LEU A 296 3.67 6.94 28.87
CA LEU A 296 4.91 6.40 29.40
C LEU A 296 5.81 5.95 28.25
N LEU A 297 7.12 6.13 28.40
CA LEU A 297 8.09 5.77 27.37
C LEU A 297 7.98 4.29 26.96
N ALA A 298 7.78 3.38 27.92
CA ALA A 298 7.63 1.96 27.63
C ALA A 298 6.41 1.68 26.75
N ASP A 299 5.27 2.35 26.99
CA ASP A 299 4.06 2.20 26.18
C ASP A 299 4.22 2.84 24.79
N ALA A 300 4.85 4.01 24.72
CA ALA A 300 5.14 4.68 23.46
C ALA A 300 6.08 3.83 22.56
N LEU A 301 7.15 3.27 23.13
CA LEU A 301 8.06 2.37 22.41
C LEU A 301 7.37 1.08 21.98
N ARG A 302 6.42 0.59 22.75
CA ARG A 302 5.68 -0.62 22.43
C ARG A 302 4.70 -0.42 21.27
N GLU A 303 4.01 0.71 21.21
CA GLU A 303 2.82 0.88 20.38
C GLU A 303 2.99 1.87 19.22
N ASP A 304 3.88 2.87 19.36
CA ASP A 304 3.88 4.02 18.47
C ASP A 304 5.13 4.13 17.60
N TYR A 305 6.27 3.55 18.01
CA TYR A 305 7.56 3.76 17.36
C TYR A 305 8.16 2.50 16.74
N ASP A 306 8.73 2.65 15.54
CA ASP A 306 9.57 1.63 14.93
C ASP A 306 10.95 1.66 15.60
N ILE A 307 11.21 0.68 16.45
CA ILE A 307 12.44 0.55 17.25
C ILE A 307 13.46 -0.43 16.65
N THR A 308 13.28 -0.85 15.40
CA THR A 308 14.17 -1.79 14.71
C THR A 308 14.87 -1.16 13.53
N ALA A 309 14.21 -0.31 12.77
CA ALA A 309 14.74 0.22 11.52
C ALA A 309 16.02 1.04 11.72
N LEU A 310 17.10 0.65 11.04
CA LEU A 310 18.39 1.32 11.03
C LEU A 310 18.61 2.01 9.67
N SER A 311 18.03 3.20 9.51
CA SER A 311 18.21 4.02 8.31
C SER A 311 19.22 5.14 8.51
N ARG A 312 19.74 5.70 7.41
CA ARG A 312 20.63 6.88 7.48
C ARG A 312 19.96 8.05 8.23
N ALA A 313 18.66 8.27 8.04
CA ALA A 313 17.92 9.32 8.76
C ALA A 313 17.90 9.09 10.27
N VAL A 314 17.65 7.85 10.70
CA VAL A 314 17.67 7.45 12.10
C VAL A 314 19.07 7.63 12.69
N LEU A 315 20.11 7.18 11.97
CA LEU A 315 21.51 7.33 12.40
C LEU A 315 21.93 8.81 12.48
N THR A 316 21.45 9.67 11.59
CA THR A 316 21.72 11.12 11.64
C THR A 316 21.13 11.73 12.92
N LYS A 317 19.88 11.42 13.25
CA LYS A 317 19.25 11.88 14.50
C LYS A 317 19.97 11.32 15.75
N LEU A 318 20.41 10.07 15.69
CA LEU A 318 21.20 9.47 16.78
C LEU A 318 22.56 10.18 16.94
N ALA A 319 23.24 10.54 15.85
CA ALA A 319 24.50 11.28 15.89
C ALA A 319 24.36 12.67 16.53
N GLU A 320 23.24 13.34 16.28
CA GLU A 320 22.89 14.61 16.92
C GLU A 320 22.59 14.41 18.42
N ALA A 321 21.71 13.45 18.74
CA ALA A 321 21.26 13.19 20.11
C ALA A 321 22.41 12.70 21.04
N SER A 322 23.28 11.82 20.53
CA SER A 322 24.42 11.27 21.28
C SER A 322 25.67 12.13 21.24
N ASN A 323 25.72 13.15 20.36
CA ASN A 323 26.90 13.94 20.05
C ASN A 323 28.13 13.09 19.64
N SER A 324 27.91 11.92 19.03
CA SER A 324 28.96 10.98 18.64
C SER A 324 29.75 11.47 17.41
N ALA A 325 31.05 11.73 17.57
CA ALA A 325 31.94 12.08 16.46
C ALA A 325 32.13 10.87 15.51
N ALA A 326 32.29 9.66 16.06
CA ALA A 326 32.47 8.45 15.27
C ALA A 326 31.26 8.17 14.35
N LEU A 327 30.02 8.41 14.83
CA LEU A 327 28.83 8.23 14.02
C LEU A 327 28.74 9.32 12.93
N ARG A 328 29.15 10.55 13.21
CA ARG A 328 29.22 11.61 12.16
C ARG A 328 30.24 11.28 11.07
N GLU A 329 31.39 10.70 11.43
CA GLU A 329 32.38 10.22 10.45
C GLU A 329 31.82 9.07 9.61
N LEU A 330 31.05 8.16 10.20
CA LEU A 330 30.38 7.07 9.46
C LEU A 330 29.31 7.59 8.50
N LEU A 331 28.68 8.72 8.82
CA LEU A 331 27.65 9.37 8.00
C LEU A 331 28.23 10.31 6.91
N ALA A 332 29.54 10.51 6.86
CA ALA A 332 30.17 11.37 5.84
C ALA A 332 29.98 10.83 4.42
N GLU A 333 30.00 11.73 3.42
CA GLU A 333 29.74 11.38 2.01
C GLU A 333 30.72 10.34 1.45
N ASP A 334 31.97 10.36 1.91
CA ASP A 334 33.02 9.43 1.52
C ASP A 334 32.99 8.09 2.27
N ALA A 335 32.07 7.93 3.23
CA ALA A 335 31.95 6.73 4.07
C ALA A 335 30.77 5.80 3.67
N LYS A 336 30.16 5.96 2.51
CA LYS A 336 28.95 5.23 2.09
C LYS A 336 29.10 3.73 2.19
N GLU A 337 30.20 3.15 1.72
CA GLU A 337 30.42 1.69 1.79
C GLU A 337 30.55 1.22 3.24
N ARG A 338 31.24 1.97 4.12
CA ARG A 338 31.36 1.65 5.55
C ARG A 338 29.98 1.73 6.24
N LEU A 339 29.17 2.72 5.87
CA LEU A 339 27.81 2.85 6.40
C LEU A 339 26.95 1.66 5.99
N LYS A 340 27.02 1.24 4.73
CA LYS A 340 26.30 0.07 4.21
C LYS A 340 26.73 -1.22 4.93
N GLU A 341 28.04 -1.42 5.11
CA GLU A 341 28.57 -2.54 5.86
C GLU A 341 28.13 -2.51 7.34
N PHE A 342 28.19 -1.34 7.97
CA PHE A 342 27.69 -1.18 9.35
C PHE A 342 26.21 -1.51 9.46
N SER A 343 25.37 -0.98 8.57
CA SER A 343 23.91 -1.15 8.64
C SER A 343 23.45 -2.56 8.28
N SER A 344 24.28 -3.34 7.58
CA SER A 344 23.91 -4.69 7.13
C SER A 344 23.65 -5.63 8.32
N GLY A 345 22.40 -6.09 8.47
CA GLY A 345 21.97 -7.03 9.51
C GLY A 345 21.94 -6.46 10.94
N ARG A 346 22.15 -5.16 11.12
CA ARG A 346 21.98 -4.47 12.40
C ARG A 346 20.64 -3.78 12.52
N GLU A 347 20.25 -3.52 13.74
CA GLU A 347 19.08 -2.72 14.12
C GLU A 347 19.51 -1.50 14.94
N ILE A 348 18.60 -0.58 15.18
CA ILE A 348 18.88 0.68 15.91
C ILE A 348 19.51 0.44 17.29
N ILE A 349 19.15 -0.65 17.97
CA ILE A 349 19.73 -0.99 19.27
C ILE A 349 21.26 -1.15 19.22
N ASP A 350 21.80 -1.70 18.12
CA ASP A 350 23.25 -1.86 17.97
C ASP A 350 23.93 -0.49 17.88
N ALA A 351 23.32 0.44 17.15
CA ALA A 351 23.83 1.80 17.04
C ALA A 351 23.70 2.59 18.36
N ILE A 352 22.62 2.40 19.12
CA ILE A 352 22.47 3.04 20.44
C ILE A 352 23.55 2.54 21.39
N VAL A 353 23.79 1.23 21.44
CA VAL A 353 24.82 0.63 22.31
C VAL A 353 26.21 1.14 21.94
N GLU A 354 26.53 1.26 20.65
CA GLU A 354 27.84 1.65 20.16
C GLU A 354 28.09 3.17 20.27
N PHE A 355 27.09 3.99 19.87
CA PHE A 355 27.30 5.43 19.70
C PHE A 355 26.67 6.32 20.78
N ALA A 356 25.86 5.74 21.68
CA ALA A 356 25.28 6.46 22.83
C ALA A 356 25.65 5.80 24.18
N PRO A 357 26.93 5.53 24.47
CA PRO A 357 27.33 4.79 25.67
C PRO A 357 27.02 5.49 27.00
N ASN A 358 26.74 6.79 26.95
CA ASN A 358 26.32 7.59 28.12
C ASN A 358 24.80 7.58 28.37
N GLY A 359 24.02 6.96 27.48
CA GLY A 359 22.57 6.98 27.47
C GLY A 359 22.00 8.18 26.71
N LEU A 360 20.67 8.27 26.66
CA LEU A 360 19.91 9.33 25.99
C LEU A 360 18.81 9.82 26.95
N SER A 361 18.31 11.05 26.78
CA SER A 361 17.06 11.44 27.42
C SER A 361 15.88 10.78 26.70
N ALA A 362 14.72 10.67 27.37
CA ALA A 362 13.54 10.05 26.80
C ALA A 362 13.05 10.78 25.53
N ASP A 363 13.05 12.11 25.53
CA ASP A 363 12.69 12.91 24.34
C ASP A 363 13.72 12.75 23.20
N ALA A 364 15.01 12.68 23.51
CA ALA A 364 16.04 12.43 22.50
C ALA A 364 15.88 11.04 21.89
N LEU A 365 15.58 10.03 22.70
CA LEU A 365 15.34 8.66 22.23
C LEU A 365 14.12 8.57 21.31
N THR A 366 12.97 9.12 21.73
CA THR A 366 11.74 9.10 20.92
C THR A 366 11.89 9.94 19.64
N GLY A 367 12.66 11.04 19.69
CA GLY A 367 12.98 11.88 18.53
C GLY A 367 13.75 11.17 17.41
N ILE A 368 14.48 10.10 17.74
CA ILE A 368 15.23 9.31 16.75
C ILE A 368 14.29 8.47 15.89
N PHE A 369 13.26 7.89 16.48
CA PHE A 369 12.38 6.92 15.84
C PHE A 369 11.38 7.58 14.87
N ARG A 370 10.89 6.78 13.96
CA ARG A 370 9.69 7.05 13.16
C ARG A 370 8.49 6.32 13.76
N LYS A 371 7.30 6.66 13.29
CA LYS A 371 6.09 5.95 13.66
C LYS A 371 6.17 4.47 13.24
N LEU A 372 5.65 3.57 14.07
CA LEU A 372 5.53 2.16 13.75
C LEU A 372 4.54 1.96 12.60
N PRO A 373 4.98 1.47 11.43
CA PRO A 373 4.11 1.31 10.28
C PRO A 373 3.27 0.02 10.39
N PRO A 374 2.03 0.01 9.85
CA PRO A 374 1.30 -1.22 9.63
C PRO A 374 2.04 -2.11 8.62
N ARG A 375 1.82 -3.43 8.69
CA ARG A 375 2.30 -4.38 7.69
C ARG A 375 1.15 -4.88 6.85
N LEU A 376 1.36 -4.92 5.53
CA LEU A 376 0.41 -5.44 4.57
C LEU A 376 0.67 -6.93 4.35
N TYR A 377 -0.40 -7.71 4.33
CA TYR A 377 -0.38 -9.13 3.99
C TYR A 377 -1.45 -9.38 2.94
N SER A 378 -1.11 -10.10 1.87
CA SER A 378 -2.10 -10.51 0.86
C SER A 378 -3.17 -11.38 1.52
N ILE A 379 -4.44 -11.07 1.29
CA ILE A 379 -5.57 -11.78 1.88
C ILE A 379 -5.64 -13.21 1.30
N ALA A 380 -5.81 -14.20 2.18
CA ALA A 380 -5.80 -15.61 1.85
C ALA A 380 -7.20 -16.26 1.84
N SER A 381 -8.27 -15.47 1.88
CA SER A 381 -9.66 -15.94 1.89
C SER A 381 -10.52 -15.24 0.86
N SER A 382 -11.67 -15.85 0.54
CA SER A 382 -12.73 -15.24 -0.25
C SER A 382 -13.92 -14.85 0.64
N PRO A 383 -14.46 -13.62 0.52
CA PRO A 383 -15.65 -13.23 1.28
C PRO A 383 -16.92 -14.01 0.87
N LEU A 384 -16.89 -14.73 -0.25
CA LEU A 384 -17.97 -15.62 -0.67
C LEU A 384 -17.92 -16.99 0.04
N ALA A 385 -16.72 -17.44 0.44
CA ALA A 385 -16.53 -18.67 1.18
C ALA A 385 -16.59 -18.43 2.70
N HIS A 386 -16.07 -17.28 3.14
CA HIS A 386 -15.94 -16.89 4.54
C HIS A 386 -16.58 -15.51 4.76
N ALA A 387 -17.91 -15.51 4.95
CA ALA A 387 -18.64 -14.29 5.27
C ALA A 387 -18.21 -13.77 6.65
N ASP A 388 -18.01 -12.48 6.77
CA ASP A 388 -17.59 -11.82 8.00
C ASP A 388 -16.22 -12.25 8.57
N GLU A 389 -15.35 -12.83 7.72
CA GLU A 389 -13.99 -13.22 8.10
C GLU A 389 -12.97 -12.79 7.06
N VAL A 390 -11.72 -12.63 7.48
CA VAL A 390 -10.56 -12.40 6.60
C VAL A 390 -9.39 -13.23 7.10
N HIS A 391 -8.74 -13.98 6.18
CA HIS A 391 -7.66 -14.90 6.54
C HIS A 391 -6.31 -14.39 6.01
N LEU A 392 -5.24 -14.72 6.74
CA LEU A 392 -3.87 -14.41 6.36
C LEU A 392 -2.97 -15.65 6.42
N THR A 393 -1.92 -15.63 5.59
CA THR A 393 -0.82 -16.58 5.64
C THR A 393 0.46 -15.81 5.99
N VAL A 394 0.99 -16.02 7.20
CA VAL A 394 2.09 -15.23 7.75
C VAL A 394 3.26 -16.12 8.12
N SER A 395 4.43 -15.89 7.53
CA SER A 395 5.68 -16.53 7.94
C SER A 395 6.36 -15.70 9.03
N ALA A 396 6.62 -16.29 10.18
CA ALA A 396 7.35 -15.67 11.27
C ALA A 396 8.82 -15.47 10.88
N VAL A 397 9.25 -14.22 10.77
CA VAL A 397 10.62 -13.88 10.40
C VAL A 397 11.50 -13.92 11.64
N ARG A 398 12.47 -14.84 11.68
CA ARG A 398 13.45 -14.98 12.75
C ARG A 398 14.81 -15.30 12.15
N TYR A 399 15.85 -14.61 12.61
CA TYR A 399 17.24 -14.88 12.19
C TYR A 399 18.24 -14.39 13.23
N ASP A 400 19.45 -14.89 13.15
CA ASP A 400 20.56 -14.43 14.01
C ASP A 400 21.47 -13.49 13.23
N SER A 401 21.77 -12.33 13.80
CA SER A 401 22.70 -11.36 13.21
C SER A 401 23.43 -10.56 14.27
N HIS A 402 24.75 -10.39 14.11
CA HIS A 402 25.61 -9.65 15.03
C HIS A 402 25.47 -10.09 16.50
N GLY A 403 25.33 -11.41 16.72
CA GLY A 403 25.20 -12.00 18.04
C GLY A 403 23.88 -11.77 18.75
N ARG A 404 22.86 -11.27 18.04
CA ARG A 404 21.49 -11.06 18.54
C ARG A 404 20.47 -11.83 17.72
N LYS A 405 19.42 -12.30 18.36
CA LYS A 405 18.21 -12.76 17.68
C LYS A 405 17.46 -11.56 17.12
N ARG A 406 17.06 -11.66 15.88
CA ARG A 406 16.28 -10.66 15.15
C ARG A 406 14.91 -11.22 14.82
N ASN A 407 13.90 -10.43 15.05
CA ASN A 407 12.50 -10.82 14.87
C ASN A 407 11.78 -9.78 13.99
N GLY A 408 11.06 -10.26 12.98
CA GLY A 408 10.19 -9.38 12.21
C GLY A 408 9.04 -8.87 13.07
N VAL A 409 8.95 -7.55 13.29
CA VAL A 409 8.05 -6.94 14.28
C VAL A 409 6.61 -7.46 14.16
N CYS A 410 5.98 -7.34 12.99
CA CYS A 410 4.58 -7.74 12.83
C CYS A 410 4.39 -9.25 12.76
N SER A 411 5.27 -9.97 12.05
CA SER A 411 5.14 -11.42 11.89
C SER A 411 5.31 -12.16 13.23
N THR A 412 6.25 -11.72 14.08
CA THR A 412 6.41 -12.32 15.42
C THR A 412 5.41 -11.77 16.45
N TYR A 413 4.93 -10.52 16.30
CA TYR A 413 3.77 -10.06 17.04
C TYR A 413 2.59 -11.02 16.86
N LEU A 414 2.23 -11.33 15.62
CA LEU A 414 1.16 -12.27 15.31
C LEU A 414 1.50 -13.70 15.81
N ALA A 415 2.73 -14.17 15.56
CA ALA A 415 3.13 -15.52 15.92
C ALA A 415 3.22 -15.77 17.43
N ASP A 416 3.77 -14.82 18.20
CA ASP A 416 4.14 -15.05 19.61
C ASP A 416 3.18 -14.40 20.60
N LEU A 417 2.62 -13.24 20.25
CA LEU A 417 1.87 -12.41 21.20
C LEU A 417 0.35 -12.51 21.01
N VAL A 418 -0.12 -12.73 19.78
CA VAL A 418 -1.56 -12.85 19.48
C VAL A 418 -2.03 -14.28 19.72
N LYS A 419 -3.15 -14.41 20.43
CA LYS A 419 -3.85 -15.69 20.71
C LYS A 419 -5.28 -15.63 20.15
N THR A 420 -5.89 -16.77 19.95
CA THR A 420 -7.33 -16.88 19.68
C THR A 420 -8.12 -16.15 20.76
N GLY A 421 -9.06 -15.29 20.34
CA GLY A 421 -9.84 -14.38 21.19
C GLY A 421 -9.21 -13.01 21.41
N ASP A 422 -7.93 -12.80 21.07
CA ASP A 422 -7.31 -11.49 21.18
C ASP A 422 -7.75 -10.57 20.02
N SER A 423 -7.77 -9.27 20.31
CA SER A 423 -8.10 -8.23 19.32
C SER A 423 -6.84 -7.70 18.63
N VAL A 424 -6.87 -7.65 17.32
CA VAL A 424 -5.80 -7.11 16.46
C VAL A 424 -6.32 -5.92 15.66
N GLN A 425 -5.58 -4.83 15.63
CA GLN A 425 -5.94 -3.64 14.86
C GLN A 425 -5.65 -3.85 13.37
N ILE A 426 -6.70 -3.82 12.53
CA ILE A 426 -6.60 -4.08 11.10
C ILE A 426 -7.35 -3.04 10.26
N PHE A 427 -6.99 -2.95 8.98
CA PHE A 427 -7.81 -2.32 7.94
C PHE A 427 -7.53 -2.95 6.58
N VAL A 428 -8.50 -2.87 5.66
CA VAL A 428 -8.35 -3.39 4.29
C VAL A 428 -7.63 -2.34 3.44
N GLN A 429 -6.62 -2.80 2.68
CA GLN A 429 -5.93 -2.00 1.67
C GLN A 429 -6.28 -2.55 0.28
N PRO A 430 -7.12 -1.85 -0.50
CA PRO A 430 -7.49 -2.29 -1.85
C PRO A 430 -6.29 -2.32 -2.80
N ASN A 431 -6.18 -3.38 -3.62
CA ASN A 431 -5.19 -3.52 -4.67
C ASN A 431 -5.84 -3.79 -6.02
N LYS A 432 -6.17 -2.75 -6.78
CA LYS A 432 -6.86 -2.86 -8.10
C LYS A 432 -5.99 -3.44 -9.23
N ASN A 433 -4.70 -3.63 -8.97
CA ASN A 433 -3.74 -4.14 -9.96
C ASN A 433 -3.53 -5.66 -9.85
N PHE A 434 -4.16 -6.30 -8.86
CA PHE A 434 -4.09 -7.74 -8.67
C PHE A 434 -5.50 -8.31 -8.47
N ARG A 435 -6.18 -8.59 -9.59
CA ARG A 435 -7.58 -8.99 -9.62
C ARG A 435 -7.83 -10.18 -10.53
N LEU A 436 -8.78 -11.01 -10.15
CA LEU A 436 -9.34 -12.02 -11.03
C LEU A 436 -9.94 -11.39 -12.30
N PRO A 437 -9.94 -12.10 -13.45
CA PRO A 437 -10.62 -11.61 -14.64
C PRO A 437 -12.12 -11.48 -14.38
N ALA A 438 -12.73 -10.42 -14.93
CA ALA A 438 -14.18 -10.20 -14.80
C ALA A 438 -15.02 -11.32 -15.42
N ASP A 439 -14.53 -11.93 -16.50
CA ASP A 439 -15.12 -13.13 -17.10
C ASP A 439 -14.57 -14.38 -16.37
N ALA A 440 -15.41 -15.03 -15.60
CA ALA A 440 -15.08 -16.22 -14.82
C ALA A 440 -14.71 -17.46 -15.68
N SER A 441 -14.95 -17.44 -16.99
CA SER A 441 -14.56 -18.50 -17.91
C SER A 441 -13.09 -18.43 -18.33
N ILE A 442 -12.43 -17.31 -18.13
CA ILE A 442 -11.02 -17.12 -18.48
C ILE A 442 -10.14 -18.00 -17.59
N PRO A 443 -9.21 -18.77 -18.18
CA PRO A 443 -8.25 -19.56 -17.41
C PRO A 443 -7.28 -18.67 -16.62
N ILE A 444 -6.80 -19.16 -15.47
CA ILE A 444 -5.77 -18.48 -14.69
C ILE A 444 -4.60 -19.40 -14.40
N ILE A 445 -3.38 -18.85 -14.46
CA ILE A 445 -2.12 -19.49 -14.09
C ILE A 445 -1.56 -18.70 -12.91
N MET A 446 -1.29 -19.37 -11.80
CA MET A 446 -0.89 -18.78 -10.52
C MET A 446 0.48 -19.33 -10.11
N VAL A 447 1.43 -18.45 -9.80
CA VAL A 447 2.78 -18.83 -9.35
C VAL A 447 3.04 -18.18 -8.00
N GLY A 448 3.00 -19.00 -6.93
CA GLY A 448 3.09 -18.51 -5.55
C GLY A 448 3.82 -19.44 -4.59
N PRO A 449 5.17 -19.41 -4.55
CA PRO A 449 5.92 -20.18 -3.58
C PRO A 449 5.87 -19.54 -2.18
N GLY A 450 5.96 -20.39 -1.14
CA GLY A 450 5.91 -19.94 0.25
C GLY A 450 4.61 -19.20 0.57
N THR A 451 4.73 -18.05 1.25
CA THR A 451 3.57 -17.19 1.58
C THR A 451 2.92 -16.52 0.37
N GLY A 452 3.57 -16.54 -0.80
CA GLY A 452 2.95 -16.13 -2.07
C GLY A 452 1.73 -16.95 -2.48
N ILE A 453 1.46 -18.05 -1.79
CA ILE A 453 0.24 -18.86 -1.95
C ILE A 453 -1.03 -18.14 -1.47
N ALA A 454 -0.92 -17.17 -0.57
CA ALA A 454 -2.04 -16.53 0.10
C ALA A 454 -3.14 -16.00 -0.85
N PRO A 455 -2.87 -15.10 -1.81
CA PRO A 455 -3.91 -14.60 -2.67
C PRO A 455 -4.45 -15.67 -3.63
N PHE A 456 -3.70 -16.72 -3.91
CA PHE A 456 -4.14 -17.80 -4.78
C PHE A 456 -5.12 -18.75 -4.08
N ARG A 457 -4.98 -18.92 -2.76
CA ARG A 457 -6.01 -19.57 -1.95
C ARG A 457 -7.32 -18.79 -2.07
N ALA A 458 -7.28 -17.48 -1.85
CA ALA A 458 -8.45 -16.61 -2.03
C ALA A 458 -9.06 -16.70 -3.44
N PHE A 459 -8.23 -16.74 -4.50
CA PHE A 459 -8.69 -16.85 -5.88
C PHE A 459 -9.41 -18.17 -6.15
N VAL A 460 -8.84 -19.29 -5.70
CA VAL A 460 -9.42 -20.62 -5.90
C VAL A 460 -10.74 -20.75 -5.13
N GLU A 461 -10.78 -20.35 -3.86
CA GLU A 461 -12.01 -20.32 -3.05
C GLU A 461 -13.11 -19.47 -3.69
N HIS A 462 -12.74 -18.28 -4.17
CA HIS A 462 -13.68 -17.36 -4.80
C HIS A 462 -14.28 -17.96 -6.08
N ARG A 463 -13.45 -18.54 -6.92
CA ARG A 463 -13.87 -19.19 -8.15
C ARG A 463 -14.72 -20.45 -7.88
N ALA A 464 -14.39 -21.20 -6.83
CA ALA A 464 -15.20 -22.32 -6.36
C ALA A 464 -16.60 -21.85 -5.92
N ALA A 465 -16.67 -20.82 -5.07
CA ALA A 465 -17.93 -20.27 -4.58
C ALA A 465 -18.83 -19.70 -5.70
N LEU A 466 -18.22 -19.15 -6.76
CA LEU A 466 -18.94 -18.68 -7.96
C LEU A 466 -19.32 -19.82 -8.92
N GLY A 467 -18.84 -21.04 -8.73
CA GLY A 467 -18.97 -22.10 -9.73
C GLY A 467 -18.33 -21.76 -11.07
N SER A 468 -17.19 -21.05 -11.05
CA SER A 468 -16.50 -20.54 -12.24
C SER A 468 -16.07 -21.68 -13.17
N PRO A 469 -16.39 -21.64 -14.48
CA PRO A 469 -16.04 -22.71 -15.43
C PRO A 469 -14.59 -22.64 -15.92
N GLY A 470 -13.89 -21.54 -15.67
CA GLY A 470 -12.52 -21.33 -16.14
C GLY A 470 -11.52 -22.21 -15.41
N LYS A 471 -10.52 -22.68 -16.14
CA LYS A 471 -9.45 -23.55 -15.62
C LYS A 471 -8.55 -22.79 -14.64
N ASN A 472 -8.04 -23.48 -13.61
CA ASN A 472 -7.12 -22.95 -12.60
C ASN A 472 -5.85 -23.82 -12.56
N TRP A 473 -4.69 -23.19 -12.73
CA TRP A 473 -3.39 -23.86 -12.68
C TRP A 473 -2.50 -23.18 -11.65
N LEU A 474 -2.03 -23.94 -10.66
CA LEU A 474 -1.19 -23.45 -9.59
C LEU A 474 0.21 -24.05 -9.67
N PHE A 475 1.22 -23.18 -9.58
CA PHE A 475 2.62 -23.53 -9.32
C PHE A 475 2.95 -23.14 -7.89
N PHE A 476 3.14 -24.11 -7.02
CA PHE A 476 3.54 -23.93 -5.63
C PHE A 476 4.98 -24.39 -5.41
N GLY A 477 5.68 -23.77 -4.47
CA GLY A 477 7.04 -24.19 -4.12
C GLY A 477 7.40 -23.80 -2.70
N ASP A 478 8.22 -24.66 -2.04
CA ASP A 478 8.85 -24.37 -0.76
C ASP A 478 10.12 -25.22 -0.56
N GLN A 479 10.57 -25.43 0.70
CA GLN A 479 11.79 -26.18 1.01
C GLN A 479 11.57 -27.69 0.91
N HIS A 480 10.59 -28.25 1.64
CA HIS A 480 10.35 -29.67 1.78
C HIS A 480 8.89 -30.05 1.58
N TYR A 481 8.63 -31.09 0.81
CA TYR A 481 7.28 -31.62 0.59
C TYR A 481 6.59 -32.02 1.89
N THR A 482 7.31 -32.71 2.78
CA THR A 482 6.75 -33.28 4.00
C THR A 482 6.37 -32.21 5.03
N TYR A 483 7.10 -31.10 5.08
CA TYR A 483 6.97 -30.12 6.16
C TYR A 483 6.39 -28.78 5.71
N ASP A 484 6.57 -28.43 4.44
CA ASP A 484 6.38 -27.05 3.96
C ASP A 484 5.33 -26.96 2.84
N PHE A 485 4.57 -28.02 2.60
CA PHE A 485 3.48 -27.97 1.63
C PHE A 485 2.25 -27.31 2.24
N LEU A 486 2.23 -25.97 2.23
CA LEU A 486 1.15 -25.17 2.82
C LEU A 486 -0.20 -25.50 2.17
N TYR A 487 -1.24 -25.69 2.99
CA TYR A 487 -2.61 -26.00 2.55
C TYR A 487 -2.75 -27.27 1.69
N GLN A 488 -1.85 -28.23 1.87
CA GLN A 488 -1.78 -29.45 1.03
C GLN A 488 -3.13 -30.16 0.88
N LEU A 489 -3.90 -30.32 1.96
CA LEU A 489 -5.19 -31.02 1.93
C LEU A 489 -6.24 -30.24 1.14
N GLU A 490 -6.25 -28.90 1.25
CA GLU A 490 -7.16 -28.05 0.48
C GLU A 490 -6.87 -28.15 -1.03
N TRP A 491 -5.59 -28.16 -1.42
CA TRP A 491 -5.21 -28.33 -2.84
C TRP A 491 -5.55 -29.70 -3.39
N GLN A 492 -5.42 -30.74 -2.59
CA GLN A 492 -5.81 -32.10 -2.97
C GLN A 492 -7.33 -32.23 -3.17
N GLU A 493 -8.11 -31.60 -2.30
CA GLU A 493 -9.56 -31.52 -2.44
C GLU A 493 -9.97 -30.75 -3.70
N SER A 494 -9.38 -29.56 -3.91
CA SER A 494 -9.63 -28.73 -5.09
C SER A 494 -9.25 -29.42 -6.42
N LEU A 495 -8.22 -30.27 -6.41
CA LEU A 495 -7.89 -31.11 -7.58
C LEU A 495 -8.93 -32.22 -7.80
N LYS A 496 -9.44 -32.80 -6.72
CA LYS A 496 -10.40 -33.91 -6.76
C LYS A 496 -11.79 -33.44 -7.23
N ASP A 497 -12.23 -32.27 -6.76
CA ASP A 497 -13.53 -31.69 -7.15
C ASP A 497 -13.48 -30.94 -8.49
N GLY A 498 -12.27 -30.71 -9.05
CA GLY A 498 -12.05 -30.05 -10.33
C GLY A 498 -11.98 -28.52 -10.26
N THR A 499 -12.10 -27.92 -9.09
CA THR A 499 -11.89 -26.47 -8.91
C THR A 499 -10.47 -26.07 -9.30
N LEU A 500 -9.46 -26.84 -8.88
CA LEU A 500 -8.10 -26.72 -9.36
C LEU A 500 -7.86 -27.70 -10.51
N THR A 501 -7.60 -27.19 -11.71
CA THR A 501 -7.40 -28.03 -12.90
C THR A 501 -6.04 -28.72 -12.88
N ARG A 502 -5.03 -28.00 -12.37
CA ARG A 502 -3.64 -28.49 -12.37
C ARG A 502 -2.83 -27.86 -11.24
N LEU A 503 -1.93 -28.67 -10.67
CA LEU A 503 -0.98 -28.27 -9.65
C LEU A 503 0.39 -28.83 -9.98
N ASP A 504 1.39 -27.96 -10.12
CA ASP A 504 2.80 -28.32 -10.21
C ASP A 504 3.54 -27.82 -8.96
N VAL A 505 4.33 -28.69 -8.33
CA VAL A 505 5.02 -28.38 -7.09
C VAL A 505 6.54 -28.45 -7.22
N ALA A 506 7.24 -27.60 -6.49
CA ALA A 506 8.70 -27.53 -6.48
C ALA A 506 9.21 -27.46 -5.05
N PHE A 507 9.88 -28.50 -4.57
CA PHE A 507 10.49 -28.53 -3.25
C PHE A 507 12.02 -28.49 -3.39
N SER A 508 12.61 -27.38 -2.94
CA SER A 508 13.98 -27.02 -3.29
C SER A 508 15.06 -27.78 -2.50
N ARG A 509 14.68 -28.53 -1.45
CA ARG A 509 15.60 -29.24 -0.56
C ARG A 509 15.37 -30.76 -0.48
N ASP A 510 14.46 -31.30 -1.29
CA ASP A 510 14.16 -32.73 -1.30
C ASP A 510 15.08 -33.55 -2.23
N GLN A 511 15.91 -32.87 -3.00
CA GLN A 511 16.92 -33.45 -3.88
C GLN A 511 18.20 -32.60 -3.89
N PRO A 512 19.36 -33.14 -4.40
CA PRO A 512 20.63 -32.41 -4.42
C PRO A 512 20.58 -31.10 -5.21
N GLU A 513 19.93 -31.09 -6.40
CA GLU A 513 19.73 -29.89 -7.19
C GLU A 513 18.50 -29.16 -6.71
N LYS A 514 18.63 -27.84 -6.51
CA LYS A 514 17.52 -27.00 -6.10
C LYS A 514 16.53 -26.82 -7.25
N ILE A 515 15.29 -27.30 -7.05
CA ILE A 515 14.21 -27.11 -8.01
C ILE A 515 13.25 -26.06 -7.44
N TYR A 516 13.00 -25.01 -8.23
CA TYR A 516 12.09 -23.93 -7.92
C TYR A 516 10.92 -23.88 -8.92
N VAL A 517 9.93 -23.05 -8.68
CA VAL A 517 8.72 -22.94 -9.50
C VAL A 517 9.02 -22.63 -10.97
N GLN A 518 10.01 -21.76 -11.27
CA GLN A 518 10.40 -21.44 -12.64
C GLN A 518 10.93 -22.66 -13.41
N HIS A 519 11.58 -23.60 -12.73
CA HIS A 519 12.01 -24.86 -13.37
C HIS A 519 10.81 -25.74 -13.75
N ARG A 520 9.76 -25.78 -12.90
CA ARG A 520 8.51 -26.47 -13.23
C ARG A 520 7.78 -25.80 -14.38
N MET A 521 7.74 -24.47 -14.43
CA MET A 521 7.18 -23.73 -15.56
C MET A 521 7.87 -24.11 -16.88
N LEU A 522 9.21 -24.13 -16.89
CA LEU A 522 9.99 -24.52 -18.07
C LEU A 522 9.72 -25.98 -18.48
N GLN A 523 9.56 -26.91 -17.54
CA GLN A 523 9.18 -28.29 -17.81
C GLN A 523 7.80 -28.41 -18.47
N GLN A 524 6.90 -27.49 -18.16
CA GLN A 524 5.54 -27.43 -18.68
C GLN A 524 5.34 -26.36 -19.77
N ALA A 525 6.43 -25.94 -20.41
CA ALA A 525 6.47 -24.81 -21.32
C ALA A 525 5.38 -24.85 -22.41
N LYS A 526 5.17 -26.02 -23.03
CA LYS A 526 4.18 -26.22 -24.08
C LYS A 526 2.77 -25.93 -23.62
N ASP A 527 2.37 -26.54 -22.50
CA ASP A 527 1.01 -26.40 -21.97
C ASP A 527 0.79 -24.98 -21.43
N LEU A 528 1.81 -24.39 -20.78
CA LEU A 528 1.75 -23.03 -20.25
C LEU A 528 1.55 -22.03 -21.39
N TYR A 529 2.33 -22.15 -22.47
CA TYR A 529 2.17 -21.29 -23.64
C TYR A 529 0.81 -21.48 -24.31
N GLN A 530 0.33 -22.73 -24.43
CA GLN A 530 -1.01 -22.99 -24.94
C GLN A 530 -2.10 -22.28 -24.11
N TRP A 531 -2.04 -22.33 -22.79
CA TRP A 531 -3.00 -21.61 -21.95
C TRP A 531 -2.93 -20.10 -22.13
N LEU A 532 -1.74 -19.53 -22.32
CA LEU A 532 -1.60 -18.10 -22.64
C LEU A 532 -2.27 -17.75 -23.96
N GLU A 533 -2.13 -18.59 -25.00
CA GLU A 533 -2.80 -18.41 -26.31
C GLU A 533 -4.33 -18.60 -26.19
N GLU A 534 -4.81 -19.44 -25.28
CA GLU A 534 -6.23 -19.57 -24.92
C GLU A 534 -6.78 -18.36 -24.14
N GLY A 535 -5.95 -17.37 -23.85
CA GLY A 535 -6.33 -16.14 -23.16
C GLY A 535 -6.11 -16.13 -21.65
N ALA A 536 -5.40 -17.13 -21.10
CA ALA A 536 -5.16 -17.21 -19.66
C ALA A 536 -4.53 -15.92 -19.09
N HIS A 537 -4.94 -15.57 -17.86
CA HIS A 537 -4.25 -14.58 -17.05
C HIS A 537 -3.16 -15.25 -16.23
N PHE A 538 -2.03 -14.58 -16.09
CA PHE A 538 -0.85 -15.06 -15.38
C PHE A 538 -0.59 -14.21 -14.15
N TYR A 539 -0.48 -14.85 -12.98
CA TYR A 539 -0.34 -14.18 -11.68
C TYR A 539 0.92 -14.66 -10.96
N VAL A 540 1.65 -13.73 -10.36
CA VAL A 540 2.84 -14.03 -9.55
C VAL A 540 2.71 -13.35 -8.20
N CYS A 541 2.91 -14.11 -7.11
CA CYS A 541 2.96 -13.55 -5.77
C CYS A 541 4.12 -14.15 -4.96
N GLY A 542 4.81 -13.30 -4.18
CA GLY A 542 5.89 -13.67 -3.26
C GLY A 542 7.14 -12.82 -3.39
N ASP A 543 8.34 -13.41 -3.21
CA ASP A 543 9.63 -12.71 -3.16
C ASP A 543 9.92 -11.89 -4.42
N ALA A 544 10.05 -10.58 -4.23
CA ALA A 544 10.30 -9.63 -5.31
C ALA A 544 11.74 -9.70 -5.83
N ALA A 545 12.72 -9.96 -4.94
CA ALA A 545 14.14 -9.78 -5.24
C ALA A 545 14.70 -10.87 -6.16
N ARG A 546 14.22 -12.09 -6.04
CA ARG A 546 14.74 -13.25 -6.80
C ARG A 546 13.65 -13.98 -7.54
N MET A 547 12.65 -14.48 -6.83
CA MET A 547 11.61 -15.34 -7.39
C MET A 547 10.84 -14.67 -8.53
N ALA A 548 10.39 -13.45 -8.34
CA ALA A 548 9.61 -12.72 -9.35
C ALA A 548 10.43 -12.46 -10.62
N HIS A 549 11.72 -12.16 -10.49
CA HIS A 549 12.64 -12.03 -11.63
C HIS A 549 12.81 -13.35 -12.37
N ASP A 550 13.09 -14.44 -11.67
CA ASP A 550 13.32 -15.75 -12.26
C ASP A 550 12.08 -16.30 -12.96
N VAL A 551 10.89 -16.08 -12.38
CA VAL A 551 9.60 -16.43 -12.99
C VAL A 551 9.35 -15.62 -14.26
N HIS A 552 9.67 -14.32 -14.24
CA HIS A 552 9.55 -13.44 -15.40
C HIS A 552 10.45 -13.90 -16.56
N GLU A 553 11.71 -14.18 -16.26
CA GLU A 553 12.68 -14.69 -17.23
C GLU A 553 12.28 -16.06 -17.81
N ALA A 554 11.75 -16.95 -16.96
CA ALA A 554 11.22 -18.23 -17.41
C ALA A 554 10.01 -18.05 -18.34
N LEU A 555 9.10 -17.12 -18.03
CA LEU A 555 7.95 -16.83 -18.88
C LEU A 555 8.36 -16.33 -20.26
N ILE A 556 9.33 -15.41 -20.35
CA ILE A 556 9.87 -14.92 -21.63
C ILE A 556 10.52 -16.08 -22.40
N SER A 557 11.33 -16.92 -21.76
CA SER A 557 11.99 -18.07 -22.39
C SER A 557 10.99 -19.11 -22.90
N ILE A 558 9.87 -19.30 -22.21
CA ILE A 558 8.77 -20.15 -22.64
C ILE A 558 8.14 -19.59 -23.93
N VAL A 559 7.80 -18.30 -23.93
CA VAL A 559 7.22 -17.65 -25.11
C VAL A 559 8.19 -17.71 -26.30
N GLU A 560 9.47 -17.35 -26.10
CA GLU A 560 10.51 -17.41 -27.11
C GLU A 560 10.60 -18.81 -27.76
N SER A 561 10.71 -19.85 -26.92
CA SER A 561 10.91 -21.22 -27.40
C SER A 561 9.66 -21.84 -28.03
N GLN A 562 8.47 -21.60 -27.47
CA GLN A 562 7.24 -22.22 -27.94
C GLN A 562 6.62 -21.51 -29.15
N ALA A 563 6.74 -20.17 -29.21
CA ALA A 563 6.32 -19.41 -30.39
C ALA A 563 7.36 -19.44 -31.53
N GLY A 564 8.60 -19.82 -31.26
CA GLY A 564 9.69 -19.78 -32.22
C GLY A 564 10.06 -18.36 -32.68
N ILE A 565 9.99 -17.38 -31.79
CA ILE A 565 10.26 -15.96 -32.08
C ILE A 565 11.57 -15.51 -31.40
N SER A 566 12.05 -14.30 -31.75
CA SER A 566 13.24 -13.74 -31.10
C SER A 566 12.97 -13.35 -29.63
N ARG A 567 14.03 -13.22 -28.84
CA ARG A 567 13.97 -12.77 -27.46
C ARG A 567 13.23 -11.45 -27.33
N GLU A 568 13.54 -10.47 -28.18
CA GLU A 568 12.91 -9.15 -28.15
C GLU A 568 11.40 -9.22 -28.46
N ALA A 569 11.01 -10.13 -29.36
CA ALA A 569 9.58 -10.35 -29.65
C ALA A 569 8.86 -11.04 -28.49
N ALA A 570 9.53 -11.95 -27.79
CA ALA A 570 9.00 -12.61 -26.60
C ALA A 570 8.86 -11.62 -25.42
N GLU A 571 9.83 -10.73 -25.22
CA GLU A 571 9.74 -9.63 -24.25
C GLU A 571 8.57 -8.70 -24.58
N ALA A 572 8.40 -8.33 -25.84
CA ALA A 572 7.26 -7.51 -26.29
C ALA A 572 5.91 -8.21 -26.05
N TYR A 573 5.85 -9.53 -26.27
CA TYR A 573 4.65 -10.33 -25.97
C TYR A 573 4.31 -10.29 -24.46
N VAL A 574 5.28 -10.56 -23.60
CA VAL A 574 5.09 -10.54 -22.15
C VAL A 574 4.75 -9.13 -21.64
N GLU A 575 5.36 -8.09 -22.21
CA GLU A 575 5.02 -6.71 -21.91
C GLU A 575 3.57 -6.37 -22.34
N ASN A 576 3.11 -6.92 -23.45
CA ASN A 576 1.70 -6.77 -23.85
C ASN A 576 0.74 -7.48 -22.88
N LEU A 577 1.12 -8.63 -22.31
CA LEU A 577 0.33 -9.29 -21.26
C LEU A 577 0.19 -8.37 -20.03
N LYS A 578 1.24 -7.65 -19.62
CA LYS A 578 1.17 -6.66 -18.55
C LYS A 578 0.24 -5.50 -18.92
N LYS A 579 0.41 -4.89 -20.09
CA LYS A 579 -0.42 -3.77 -20.57
C LYS A 579 -1.90 -4.10 -20.63
N THR A 580 -2.23 -5.34 -21.00
CA THR A 580 -3.61 -5.85 -21.09
C THR A 580 -4.12 -6.42 -19.76
N LYS A 581 -3.35 -6.27 -18.67
CA LYS A 581 -3.65 -6.80 -17.32
C LYS A 581 -3.83 -8.33 -17.29
N ARG A 582 -3.25 -9.03 -18.25
CA ARG A 582 -3.20 -10.50 -18.27
C ARG A 582 -1.99 -11.07 -17.53
N TYR A 583 -0.99 -10.26 -17.24
CA TYR A 583 0.13 -10.60 -16.35
C TYR A 583 0.14 -9.61 -15.19
N GLN A 584 -0.10 -10.11 -13.98
CA GLN A 584 -0.22 -9.31 -12.77
C GLN A 584 0.70 -9.86 -11.68
N ARG A 585 1.30 -8.97 -10.90
CA ARG A 585 2.23 -9.34 -9.82
C ARG A 585 1.81 -8.67 -8.50
N ASP A 586 1.93 -9.43 -7.41
CA ASP A 586 1.82 -8.96 -6.02
C ASP A 586 3.05 -9.46 -5.27
N VAL A 587 4.14 -8.69 -5.37
CA VAL A 587 5.47 -9.09 -4.90
C VAL A 587 5.99 -8.15 -3.81
N TYR A 588 6.72 -8.68 -2.81
CA TYR A 588 7.13 -7.95 -1.60
C TYR A 588 8.51 -8.37 -1.10
#